data_a29acf4488dc17400435b1ba0895b033
#
_entry.id   a29acf4488dc17400435b1ba0895b033
#
_cell.length_a   1.000
_cell.length_b   1.000
_cell.length_c   1.000
_cell.angle_alpha   90.00
_cell.angle_beta   90.00
_cell.angle_gamma   90.00
#
_symmetry.space_group_name_H-M   'P 1'
#
loop_
_entity.id
_entity.type
_entity.pdbx_description
1 polymer ?
#
loop_
_entity_poly.entity_id
_entity_poly.type
_entity_poly.pdbx_seq_one_letter_code
_entity_poly.pdbx_strand_id
1 'polypeptide(L)'
;SEGGNSGAVLAYLDEAEQFIKTMKKYPDDIALHTADLTGAENSILVSLSNFTTEVTSNDFTLDRIYVYGDKSELESPNASWASSLWTSIRTLTNTFTSSKYSTDVSDKDKDTITIWVNRAITHVDLLQKIADTEFVPYYKEKTGKDIKVQVATMPDVNKLTLAIAADETPDIALGLASYVPFDLSSRGALYDLSQFDDFWTVARRFPTGSFVSYVYNEGMYAIPETTDFNAVVYRTDIFDQLGLKCPSTWNELIDILPTLQRYGKNFYHNISAGVSGYKWFYQTSPMMLQNNGELYTQDENGLVTTGIDSKNAVKGLQLLGDLFTKYSLDTSVQNFFNSFRYSTLPIGIVGMEDYTL
;
A
#
# COMPACT_ATOMS: atom_id res chain seq x y z
N SER A 1 24.64 19.69 19.88
CA SER A 1 23.77 19.32 20.99
C SER A 1 24.11 17.91 21.45
N GLU A 2 24.76 17.80 22.59
CA GLU A 2 25.09 16.51 23.21
C GLU A 2 23.83 15.95 23.87
N GLY A 3 23.45 14.72 23.54
CA GLY A 3 22.61 13.89 24.40
C GLY A 3 21.11 13.82 24.11
N GLY A 4 20.63 14.12 22.91
CA GLY A 4 19.27 13.77 22.50
C GLY A 4 19.22 12.34 21.95
N ASN A 5 18.31 11.50 22.45
CA ASN A 5 17.94 10.26 21.80
C ASN A 5 17.46 10.62 20.39
N SER A 6 18.30 10.41 19.38
CA SER A 6 17.87 10.55 17.98
C SER A 6 16.73 9.57 17.74
N GLY A 7 15.57 10.05 17.33
CA GLY A 7 14.47 9.16 16.95
C GLY A 7 14.94 8.15 15.89
N ALA A 8 14.29 7.01 15.78
CA ALA A 8 14.66 5.94 14.85
C ALA A 8 14.92 6.46 13.40
N VAL A 9 14.24 7.53 13.00
CA VAL A 9 14.42 8.19 11.69
C VAL A 9 15.81 8.83 11.53
N LEU A 10 16.36 9.41 12.60
CA LEU A 10 17.68 10.02 12.56
C LEU A 10 18.81 8.99 12.57
N ALA A 11 18.55 7.74 13.01
CA ALA A 11 19.53 6.67 12.99
C ALA A 11 20.07 6.42 11.57
N TYR A 12 19.25 6.53 10.57
CA TYR A 12 19.67 6.40 9.16
C TYR A 12 20.70 7.45 8.74
N LEU A 13 20.54 8.68 9.24
CA LEU A 13 21.52 9.76 8.97
C LEU A 13 22.82 9.56 9.77
N ASP A 14 22.72 9.11 11.01
CA ASP A 14 23.89 8.84 11.85
C ASP A 14 24.74 7.71 11.24
N GLU A 15 24.14 6.65 10.75
CA GLU A 15 24.83 5.58 10.04
C GLU A 15 25.54 6.08 8.76
N ALA A 16 24.83 6.86 7.95
CA ALA A 16 25.39 7.45 6.76
C ALA A 16 26.57 8.38 7.08
N GLU A 17 26.45 9.21 8.12
CA GLU A 17 27.49 10.12 8.55
C GLU A 17 28.74 9.37 9.04
N GLN A 18 28.56 8.32 9.86
CA GLN A 18 29.66 7.51 10.38
C GLN A 18 30.41 6.81 9.25
N PHE A 19 29.69 6.26 8.29
CA PHE A 19 30.30 5.61 7.14
C PHE A 19 31.09 6.60 6.28
N ILE A 20 30.52 7.77 5.97
CA ILE A 20 31.21 8.83 5.21
C ILE A 20 32.48 9.28 5.96
N LYS A 21 32.42 9.42 7.29
CA LYS A 21 33.61 9.72 8.10
C LYS A 21 34.68 8.66 7.99
N THR A 22 34.30 7.38 7.96
CA THR A 22 35.21 6.25 7.79
C THR A 22 35.85 6.27 6.40
N MET A 23 35.07 6.46 5.34
CA MET A 23 35.59 6.57 3.97
C MET A 23 36.51 7.76 3.79
N LYS A 24 36.20 8.90 4.40
CA LYS A 24 37.07 10.08 4.39
C LYS A 24 38.41 9.83 5.09
N LYS A 25 38.42 8.96 6.11
CA LYS A 25 39.63 8.59 6.85
C LYS A 25 40.50 7.58 6.06
N TYR A 26 39.85 6.69 5.29
CA TYR A 26 40.49 5.62 4.54
C TYR A 26 40.03 5.64 3.08
N PRO A 27 40.46 6.62 2.28
CA PRO A 27 39.95 6.79 0.92
C PRO A 27 40.34 5.66 -0.03
N ASP A 28 41.44 4.96 0.24
CA ASP A 28 41.89 3.83 -0.58
C ASP A 28 41.04 2.57 -0.42
N ASP A 29 40.24 2.50 0.66
CA ASP A 29 39.34 1.39 0.94
C ASP A 29 37.95 1.53 0.31
N ILE A 30 37.65 2.65 -0.34
CA ILE A 30 36.32 2.92 -0.94
C ILE A 30 35.92 1.81 -1.93
N ALA A 31 36.88 1.29 -2.70
CA ALA A 31 36.61 0.23 -3.67
C ALA A 31 36.19 -1.10 -3.01
N LEU A 32 36.58 -1.33 -1.76
CA LEU A 32 36.21 -2.52 -0.99
C LEU A 32 34.81 -2.40 -0.38
N HIS A 33 34.27 -1.17 -0.27
CA HIS A 33 33.00 -0.84 0.37
C HIS A 33 31.92 -0.36 -0.61
N THR A 34 32.05 -0.70 -1.89
CA THR A 34 31.04 -0.34 -2.91
C THR A 34 29.67 -0.94 -2.62
N ALA A 35 29.62 -2.15 -2.04
CA ALA A 35 28.38 -2.79 -1.63
C ALA A 35 27.70 -2.01 -0.48
N ASP A 36 28.48 -1.52 0.48
CA ASP A 36 27.97 -0.72 1.60
C ASP A 36 27.48 0.66 1.14
N LEU A 37 28.02 1.17 0.03
CA LEU A 37 27.54 2.41 -0.59
C LEU A 37 26.21 2.23 -1.31
N THR A 38 26.07 1.19 -2.15
CA THR A 38 24.99 1.12 -3.15
C THR A 38 24.35 -0.25 -3.33
N GLY A 39 24.96 -1.34 -2.84
CA GLY A 39 24.62 -2.70 -3.28
C GLY A 39 23.93 -3.59 -2.25
N ALA A 40 23.89 -3.24 -0.97
CA ALA A 40 23.33 -4.07 0.10
C ALA A 40 22.00 -3.49 0.61
N GLU A 41 21.15 -4.34 1.21
CA GLU A 41 19.91 -3.90 1.88
C GLU A 41 20.16 -2.83 2.96
N ASN A 42 21.34 -2.84 3.58
CA ASN A 42 21.78 -1.86 4.58
C ASN A 42 22.75 -0.82 3.98
N SER A 43 22.75 -0.63 2.65
CA SER A 43 23.60 0.37 2.04
C SER A 43 23.17 1.78 2.43
N ILE A 44 24.13 2.70 2.40
CA ILE A 44 23.86 4.13 2.72
C ILE A 44 22.80 4.70 1.81
N LEU A 45 22.80 4.33 0.54
CA LEU A 45 21.81 4.79 -0.42
C LEU A 45 20.40 4.34 -0.01
N VAL A 46 20.26 3.10 0.47
CA VAL A 46 18.98 2.57 0.99
C VAL A 46 18.60 3.28 2.28
N SER A 47 19.53 3.46 3.21
CA SER A 47 19.29 4.19 4.47
C SER A 47 18.83 5.63 4.22
N LEU A 48 19.47 6.35 3.30
CA LEU A 48 19.05 7.71 2.92
C LEU A 48 17.70 7.73 2.19
N SER A 49 17.41 6.71 1.39
CA SER A 49 16.10 6.56 0.73
C SER A 49 15.00 6.32 1.74
N ASN A 50 15.23 5.45 2.73
CA ASN A 50 14.29 5.17 3.81
C ASN A 50 14.07 6.42 4.66
N PHE A 51 15.13 7.14 5.02
CA PHE A 51 15.03 8.43 5.70
C PHE A 51 14.16 9.41 4.92
N THR A 52 14.41 9.58 3.62
CA THR A 52 13.62 10.48 2.78
C THR A 52 12.16 10.06 2.73
N THR A 53 11.90 8.76 2.60
CA THR A 53 10.54 8.21 2.56
C THR A 53 9.81 8.45 3.89
N GLU A 54 10.46 8.21 5.01
CA GLU A 54 9.86 8.44 6.33
C GLU A 54 9.62 9.92 6.61
N VAL A 55 10.56 10.81 6.25
CA VAL A 55 10.38 12.27 6.40
C VAL A 55 9.25 12.79 5.52
N THR A 56 9.13 12.29 4.29
CA THR A 56 8.07 12.73 3.37
C THR A 56 6.71 12.12 3.66
N SER A 57 6.67 10.96 4.33
CA SER A 57 5.41 10.31 4.73
C SER A 57 4.86 10.80 6.07
N ASN A 58 5.68 11.50 6.87
CA ASN A 58 5.24 12.07 8.13
C ASN A 58 4.84 13.54 7.92
N ASP A 59 3.67 13.90 8.44
CA ASP A 59 3.25 15.29 8.48
C ASP A 59 4.25 16.13 9.29
N PHE A 60 4.69 17.24 8.71
CA PHE A 60 5.55 18.19 9.41
C PHE A 60 4.74 18.87 10.50
N THR A 61 4.92 18.42 11.75
CA THR A 61 4.31 19.04 12.91
C THR A 61 5.32 19.94 13.61
N LEU A 62 5.03 21.24 13.62
CA LEU A 62 5.79 22.25 14.33
C LEU A 62 5.06 22.59 15.63
N ASP A 63 5.49 22.01 16.74
CA ASP A 63 4.84 22.26 18.03
C ASP A 63 5.15 23.66 18.60
N ARG A 64 6.39 24.10 18.48
CA ARG A 64 6.82 25.38 19.03
C ARG A 64 8.02 25.97 18.28
N ILE A 65 8.02 27.27 18.15
CA ILE A 65 9.18 28.08 17.70
C ILE A 65 9.66 28.90 18.90
N TYR A 66 10.91 28.72 19.27
CA TYR A 66 11.57 29.54 20.29
C TYR A 66 12.46 30.58 19.63
N VAL A 67 12.22 31.84 19.97
CA VAL A 67 13.13 32.96 19.64
C VAL A 67 13.74 33.42 20.93
N TYR A 68 15.05 33.26 21.10
CA TYR A 68 15.75 33.52 22.33
C TYR A 68 17.05 34.30 22.11
N GLY A 69 17.48 34.99 23.15
CA GLY A 69 18.79 35.67 23.17
C GLY A 69 19.87 34.75 23.74
N ASP A 70 21.12 35.12 23.51
CA ASP A 70 22.34 34.34 23.78
C ASP A 70 22.54 33.89 25.26
N LYS A 71 21.72 34.38 26.21
CA LYS A 71 21.80 34.08 27.63
C LYS A 71 20.58 33.42 28.23
N SER A 72 19.66 32.96 27.39
CA SER A 72 18.43 32.32 27.85
C SER A 72 18.64 30.83 28.06
N GLU A 73 18.23 30.27 29.20
CA GLU A 73 18.13 28.83 29.36
C GLU A 73 16.90 28.30 28.62
N LEU A 74 17.12 27.34 27.74
CA LEU A 74 16.03 26.67 27.04
C LEU A 74 15.52 25.49 27.84
N GLU A 75 14.21 25.28 27.82
CA GLU A 75 13.62 24.04 28.29
C GLU A 75 14.14 22.85 27.48
N SER A 76 14.37 21.72 28.14
CA SER A 76 14.85 20.51 27.47
C SER A 76 13.91 20.13 26.31
N PRO A 77 14.43 19.91 25.09
CA PRO A 77 13.63 19.46 23.95
C PRO A 77 13.07 18.03 24.14
N ASN A 78 13.59 17.30 25.13
CA ASN A 78 13.14 15.94 25.43
C ASN A 78 12.00 15.96 26.44
N ALA A 79 10.82 15.54 25.99
CA ALA A 79 9.69 15.33 26.87
C ALA A 79 9.99 14.25 27.92
N SER A 80 9.63 14.48 29.16
CA SER A 80 9.67 13.42 30.17
C SER A 80 8.73 12.28 29.76
N TRP A 81 8.97 11.05 30.24
CA TRP A 81 8.09 9.92 29.94
C TRP A 81 6.62 10.19 30.27
N ALA A 82 6.35 10.95 31.31
CA ALA A 82 5.01 11.35 31.70
C ALA A 82 4.39 12.38 30.75
N SER A 83 5.19 13.32 30.21
CA SER A 83 4.73 14.28 29.21
C SER A 83 4.57 13.62 27.84
N SER A 84 5.38 12.63 27.50
CA SER A 84 5.21 11.82 26.28
C SER A 84 3.92 10.99 26.34
N LEU A 85 3.62 10.37 27.48
CA LEU A 85 2.37 9.66 27.70
C LEU A 85 1.17 10.61 27.64
N TRP A 86 1.27 11.78 28.29
CA TRP A 86 0.23 12.80 28.25
C TRP A 86 0.04 13.38 26.84
N THR A 87 1.13 13.59 26.09
CA THR A 87 1.07 14.05 24.72
C THR A 87 0.43 13.00 23.82
N SER A 88 0.74 11.72 24.02
CA SER A 88 0.11 10.62 23.29
C SER A 88 -1.39 10.53 23.57
N ILE A 89 -1.80 10.66 24.85
CA ILE A 89 -3.23 10.71 25.23
C ILE A 89 -3.90 11.96 24.66
N ARG A 90 -3.25 13.12 24.73
CA ARG A 90 -3.76 14.38 24.20
C ARG A 90 -3.81 14.38 22.67
N THR A 91 -2.85 13.75 21.98
CA THR A 91 -2.88 13.58 20.52
C THR A 91 -4.01 12.65 20.12
N LEU A 92 -4.22 11.57 20.86
CA LEU A 92 -5.40 10.71 20.69
C LEU A 92 -6.70 11.51 20.85
N THR A 93 -6.84 12.27 21.93
CA THR A 93 -8.05 13.09 22.15
C THR A 93 -8.19 14.22 21.13
N ASN A 94 -7.09 14.89 20.74
CA ASN A 94 -7.11 15.94 19.70
C ASN A 94 -7.39 15.39 18.30
N THR A 95 -7.01 14.15 18.00
CA THR A 95 -7.38 13.48 16.76
C THR A 95 -8.89 13.26 16.69
N PHE A 96 -9.53 13.07 17.83
CA PHE A 96 -10.99 12.96 17.93
C PHE A 96 -11.72 14.30 17.99
N THR A 97 -11.08 15.40 18.40
CA THR A 97 -11.75 16.70 18.67
C THR A 97 -11.41 17.82 17.68
N SER A 98 -10.47 17.66 16.74
CA SER A 98 -10.22 18.71 15.74
C SER A 98 -11.26 18.66 14.62
N SER A 99 -12.02 19.73 14.44
CA SER A 99 -13.17 19.84 13.54
C SER A 99 -12.86 19.64 12.03
N LYS A 100 -11.60 19.65 11.63
CA LYS A 100 -11.15 19.28 10.25
C LYS A 100 -10.82 17.80 10.11
N TYR A 101 -10.63 17.08 11.22
CA TYR A 101 -10.30 15.66 11.29
C TYR A 101 -11.19 14.94 12.32
N SER A 102 -12.17 15.64 12.88
CA SER A 102 -13.09 15.08 13.85
C SER A 102 -14.04 14.15 13.11
N THR A 103 -13.82 12.90 13.33
CA THR A 103 -14.79 11.84 13.18
C THR A 103 -15.57 11.75 14.49
N ASP A 104 -16.03 12.90 15.02
CA ASP A 104 -16.88 12.92 16.20
C ASP A 104 -18.24 12.34 15.83
N VAL A 105 -18.40 11.06 16.12
CA VAL A 105 -19.66 10.31 16.01
C VAL A 105 -20.49 10.44 17.29
N SER A 106 -19.99 11.23 18.26
CA SER A 106 -20.58 11.33 19.60
C SER A 106 -21.96 12.00 19.66
N ASP A 107 -22.39 12.69 18.59
CA ASP A 107 -23.76 13.14 18.39
C ASP A 107 -24.26 12.59 17.04
N LYS A 108 -24.64 11.31 17.00
CA LYS A 108 -25.37 10.76 15.85
C LYS A 108 -26.72 11.47 15.73
N ASP A 109 -26.67 12.64 15.07
CA ASP A 109 -27.86 13.24 14.52
C ASP A 109 -28.46 12.20 13.57
N LYS A 110 -29.67 11.72 13.85
CA LYS A 110 -30.31 10.61 13.11
C LYS A 110 -30.46 10.87 11.61
N ASP A 111 -30.22 12.12 11.20
CA ASP A 111 -30.29 12.56 9.82
C ASP A 111 -28.90 12.81 9.19
N THR A 112 -27.84 12.30 9.79
CA THR A 112 -26.45 12.41 9.26
C THR A 112 -25.88 11.04 8.91
N ILE A 113 -25.38 10.88 7.68
CA ILE A 113 -24.56 9.73 7.24
C ILE A 113 -23.10 10.12 7.33
N THR A 114 -22.33 9.35 8.06
CA THR A 114 -20.87 9.50 8.20
C THR A 114 -20.12 8.53 7.32
N ILE A 115 -19.22 9.03 6.48
CA ILE A 115 -18.43 8.24 5.54
C ILE A 115 -16.94 8.46 5.84
N TRP A 116 -16.22 7.39 6.13
CA TRP A 116 -14.77 7.44 6.28
C TRP A 116 -14.10 6.90 5.03
N VAL A 117 -13.06 7.62 4.55
CA VAL A 117 -12.42 7.33 3.27
C VAL A 117 -10.91 7.18 3.45
N ASN A 118 -10.39 6.02 3.10
CA ASN A 118 -8.94 5.76 3.04
C ASN A 118 -8.40 6.08 1.65
N ARG A 119 -8.37 7.36 1.31
CA ARG A 119 -7.85 7.91 0.05
C ARG A 119 -7.22 9.28 0.31
N ALA A 120 -6.56 9.83 -0.70
CA ALA A 120 -6.02 11.18 -0.65
C ALA A 120 -7.12 12.21 -0.35
N ILE A 121 -6.77 13.29 0.33
CA ILE A 121 -7.71 14.35 0.74
C ILE A 121 -8.52 14.92 -0.44
N THR A 122 -7.93 14.99 -1.61
CA THR A 122 -8.62 15.44 -2.84
C THR A 122 -9.81 14.55 -3.22
N HIS A 123 -9.74 13.23 -2.94
CA HIS A 123 -10.85 12.30 -3.12
C HIS A 123 -11.95 12.55 -2.09
N VAL A 124 -11.57 12.81 -0.84
CA VAL A 124 -12.53 13.12 0.24
C VAL A 124 -13.30 14.37 -0.10
N ASP A 125 -12.62 15.45 -0.52
CA ASP A 125 -13.25 16.71 -0.94
C ASP A 125 -14.19 16.52 -2.15
N LEU A 126 -13.78 15.69 -3.11
CA LEU A 126 -14.61 15.37 -4.28
C LEU A 126 -15.87 14.58 -3.88
N LEU A 127 -15.73 13.58 -3.01
CA LEU A 127 -16.85 12.79 -2.53
C LEU A 127 -17.83 13.65 -1.71
N GLN A 128 -17.31 14.54 -0.85
CA GLN A 128 -18.16 15.48 -0.12
C GLN A 128 -18.95 16.36 -1.10
N LYS A 129 -18.26 16.91 -2.11
CA LYS A 129 -18.93 17.73 -3.13
C LYS A 129 -20.02 16.95 -3.87
N ILE A 130 -19.74 15.71 -4.30
CA ILE A 130 -20.73 14.86 -4.99
C ILE A 130 -21.92 14.55 -4.05
N ALA A 131 -21.64 14.25 -2.79
CA ALA A 131 -22.69 14.02 -1.80
C ALA A 131 -23.62 15.25 -1.69
N ASP A 132 -23.06 16.45 -1.58
CA ASP A 132 -23.84 17.67 -1.40
C ASP A 132 -24.59 18.10 -2.67
N THR A 133 -23.99 17.90 -3.86
CA THR A 133 -24.59 18.38 -5.12
C THR A 133 -25.53 17.38 -5.79
N GLU A 134 -25.30 16.07 -5.58
CA GLU A 134 -26.03 15.03 -6.28
C GLU A 134 -26.87 14.17 -5.32
N PHE A 135 -26.25 13.60 -4.29
CA PHE A 135 -26.92 12.62 -3.44
C PHE A 135 -27.94 13.26 -2.51
N VAL A 136 -27.60 14.33 -1.80
CA VAL A 136 -28.51 14.99 -0.84
C VAL A 136 -29.77 15.51 -1.53
N PRO A 137 -29.72 16.24 -2.68
CA PRO A 137 -30.89 16.64 -3.43
C PRO A 137 -31.72 15.46 -3.94
N TYR A 138 -31.07 14.43 -4.48
CA TYR A 138 -31.73 13.22 -4.96
C TYR A 138 -32.50 12.50 -3.82
N TYR A 139 -31.85 12.37 -2.64
CA TYR A 139 -32.47 11.73 -1.48
C TYR A 139 -33.71 12.51 -1.00
N LYS A 140 -33.62 13.84 -0.96
CA LYS A 140 -34.74 14.71 -0.60
C LYS A 140 -35.89 14.60 -1.59
N GLU A 141 -35.61 14.57 -2.89
CA GLU A 141 -36.63 14.38 -3.93
C GLU A 141 -37.35 13.03 -3.79
N LYS A 142 -36.57 11.97 -3.55
CA LYS A 142 -37.06 10.59 -3.45
C LYS A 142 -37.86 10.32 -2.18
N THR A 143 -37.44 10.87 -1.05
CA THR A 143 -37.96 10.50 0.29
C THR A 143 -38.73 11.59 0.97
N GLY A 144 -38.61 12.83 0.50
CA GLY A 144 -39.14 14.02 1.16
C GLY A 144 -38.43 14.42 2.45
N LYS A 145 -37.32 13.73 2.79
CA LYS A 145 -36.54 13.96 4.02
C LYS A 145 -35.25 14.68 3.73
N ASP A 146 -34.83 15.54 4.65
CA ASP A 146 -33.49 16.13 4.64
C ASP A 146 -32.50 15.13 5.24
N ILE A 147 -31.31 15.08 4.68
CA ILE A 147 -30.18 14.27 5.15
C ILE A 147 -28.89 15.06 5.02
N LYS A 148 -27.98 14.86 5.95
CA LYS A 148 -26.61 15.36 5.87
C LYS A 148 -25.67 14.22 5.54
N VAL A 149 -24.62 14.49 4.77
CA VAL A 149 -23.54 13.55 4.53
C VAL A 149 -22.25 14.21 4.99
N GLN A 150 -21.50 13.52 5.81
CA GLN A 150 -20.20 13.97 6.30
C GLN A 150 -19.13 12.98 5.84
N VAL A 151 -18.24 13.44 4.97
CA VAL A 151 -17.11 12.64 4.47
C VAL A 151 -15.85 13.06 5.19
N ALA A 152 -15.15 12.10 5.79
CA ALA A 152 -13.91 12.35 6.54
C ALA A 152 -12.78 11.41 6.12
N THR A 153 -11.55 11.85 6.29
CA THR A 153 -10.37 11.03 6.02
C THR A 153 -10.23 9.90 7.04
N MET A 154 -9.88 8.72 6.56
CA MET A 154 -9.43 7.60 7.38
C MET A 154 -7.98 7.28 6.99
N PRO A 155 -6.99 7.84 7.68
CA PRO A 155 -5.59 7.71 7.30
C PRO A 155 -5.06 6.27 7.43
N ASP A 156 -5.66 5.47 8.31
CA ASP A 156 -5.26 4.08 8.56
C ASP A 156 -6.49 3.21 8.91
N VAL A 157 -6.49 1.97 8.44
CA VAL A 157 -7.51 0.94 8.74
C VAL A 157 -7.55 0.61 10.24
N ASN A 158 -6.44 0.76 10.97
CA ASN A 158 -6.40 0.58 12.41
C ASN A 158 -7.36 1.52 13.14
N LYS A 159 -7.59 2.73 12.60
CA LYS A 159 -8.59 3.68 13.14
C LYS A 159 -10.00 3.07 13.10
N LEU A 160 -10.35 2.38 12.01
CA LEU A 160 -11.65 1.71 11.90
C LEU A 160 -11.79 0.59 12.94
N THR A 161 -10.73 -0.22 13.13
CA THR A 161 -10.72 -1.28 14.14
C THR A 161 -10.88 -0.73 15.56
N LEU A 162 -10.22 0.39 15.88
CA LEU A 162 -10.36 1.06 17.17
C LEU A 162 -11.77 1.64 17.36
N ALA A 163 -12.33 2.25 16.33
CA ALA A 163 -13.69 2.79 16.35
C ALA A 163 -14.76 1.69 16.56
N ILE A 164 -14.57 0.53 15.93
CA ILE A 164 -15.42 -0.65 16.17
C ILE A 164 -15.35 -1.09 17.64
N ALA A 165 -14.17 -1.12 18.22
CA ALA A 165 -13.99 -1.48 19.63
C ALA A 165 -14.59 -0.44 20.61
N ALA A 166 -14.68 0.83 20.19
CA ALA A 166 -15.25 1.94 20.96
C ALA A 166 -16.75 2.16 20.71
N ASP A 167 -17.37 1.43 19.80
CA ASP A 167 -18.76 1.65 19.31
C ASP A 167 -18.97 3.07 18.69
N GLU A 168 -17.90 3.59 18.06
CA GLU A 168 -17.85 4.92 17.42
C GLU A 168 -17.59 4.79 15.91
N THR A 169 -18.27 3.85 15.25
CA THR A 169 -18.06 3.54 13.84
C THR A 169 -18.73 4.55 12.90
N PRO A 170 -18.15 4.81 11.71
CA PRO A 170 -18.88 5.45 10.63
C PRO A 170 -20.01 4.55 10.12
N ASP A 171 -20.97 5.14 9.39
CA ASP A 171 -21.99 4.36 8.69
C ASP A 171 -21.42 3.63 7.47
N ILE A 172 -20.43 4.24 6.81
CA ILE A 172 -19.78 3.70 5.60
C ILE A 172 -18.28 3.91 5.69
N ALA A 173 -17.51 2.90 5.30
CA ALA A 173 -16.06 2.99 5.11
C ALA A 173 -15.69 2.68 3.65
N LEU A 174 -14.91 3.57 3.02
CA LEU A 174 -14.48 3.47 1.62
C LEU A 174 -12.94 3.34 1.51
N GLY A 175 -12.47 2.80 0.41
CA GLY A 175 -11.03 2.69 0.13
C GLY A 175 -10.33 1.61 0.94
N LEU A 176 -11.06 0.59 1.37
CA LEU A 176 -10.52 -0.53 2.13
C LEU A 176 -9.78 -1.51 1.21
N ALA A 177 -8.69 -2.10 1.69
CA ALA A 177 -8.08 -3.23 1.01
C ALA A 177 -9.05 -4.42 0.98
N SER A 178 -9.00 -5.23 -0.09
CA SER A 178 -9.97 -6.28 -0.39
C SER A 178 -10.16 -7.34 0.70
N TYR A 179 -9.16 -7.54 1.56
CA TYR A 179 -9.21 -8.51 2.67
C TYR A 179 -9.90 -7.96 3.93
N VAL A 180 -9.96 -6.63 4.08
CA VAL A 180 -10.50 -5.99 5.29
C VAL A 180 -11.98 -6.29 5.49
N PRO A 181 -12.85 -6.23 4.47
CA PRO A 181 -14.25 -6.60 4.63
C PRO A 181 -14.44 -8.05 5.10
N PHE A 182 -13.61 -8.99 4.61
CA PHE A 182 -13.65 -10.37 5.07
C PHE A 182 -13.28 -10.50 6.57
N ASP A 183 -12.19 -9.86 6.99
CA ASP A 183 -11.75 -9.88 8.39
C ASP A 183 -12.82 -9.28 9.31
N LEU A 184 -13.38 -8.13 8.95
CA LEU A 184 -14.42 -7.46 9.74
C LEU A 184 -15.74 -8.24 9.75
N SER A 185 -16.15 -8.85 8.64
CA SER A 185 -17.37 -9.69 8.58
C SER A 185 -17.25 -10.93 9.45
N SER A 186 -16.07 -11.56 9.47
CA SER A 186 -15.81 -12.74 10.30
C SER A 186 -15.93 -12.45 11.81
N ARG A 187 -15.76 -11.18 12.19
CA ARG A 187 -15.91 -10.67 13.55
C ARG A 187 -17.32 -10.12 13.83
N GLY A 188 -18.24 -10.16 12.86
CA GLY A 188 -19.59 -9.62 12.98
C GLY A 188 -19.66 -8.09 13.02
N ALA A 189 -18.64 -7.39 12.51
CA ALA A 189 -18.53 -5.93 12.56
C ALA A 189 -19.15 -5.23 11.34
N LEU A 190 -19.62 -5.97 10.34
CA LEU A 190 -20.23 -5.42 9.14
C LEU A 190 -21.69 -5.88 8.98
N TYR A 191 -22.47 -5.02 8.37
CA TYR A 191 -23.84 -5.33 7.97
C TYR A 191 -23.84 -6.16 6.68
N ASP A 192 -24.70 -7.17 6.60
CA ASP A 192 -24.89 -7.96 5.40
C ASP A 192 -25.71 -7.17 4.37
N LEU A 193 -25.03 -6.69 3.34
CA LEU A 193 -25.61 -5.86 2.30
C LEU A 193 -26.64 -6.61 1.44
N SER A 194 -26.60 -7.94 1.41
CA SER A 194 -27.58 -8.75 0.66
C SER A 194 -29.01 -8.64 1.22
N GLN A 195 -29.15 -8.10 2.44
CA GLN A 195 -30.44 -7.84 3.06
C GLN A 195 -31.14 -6.58 2.54
N PHE A 196 -30.47 -5.73 1.77
CA PHE A 196 -31.12 -4.61 1.09
C PHE A 196 -31.86 -5.10 -0.17
N ASP A 197 -33.10 -4.67 -0.34
CA ASP A 197 -33.99 -5.11 -1.44
C ASP A 197 -33.41 -4.85 -2.84
N ASP A 198 -32.61 -3.81 -2.98
CA ASP A 198 -32.01 -3.39 -4.25
C ASP A 198 -30.56 -3.86 -4.44
N PHE A 199 -29.98 -4.56 -3.44
CA PHE A 199 -28.58 -4.99 -3.48
C PHE A 199 -28.22 -5.69 -4.77
N TRP A 200 -28.99 -6.68 -5.20
CA TRP A 200 -28.69 -7.45 -6.40
C TRP A 200 -28.81 -6.64 -7.68
N THR A 201 -29.62 -5.59 -7.69
CA THR A 201 -29.69 -4.63 -8.80
C THR A 201 -28.41 -3.80 -8.89
N VAL A 202 -27.87 -3.39 -7.75
CA VAL A 202 -26.59 -2.68 -7.67
C VAL A 202 -25.43 -3.62 -8.00
N ALA A 203 -25.40 -4.82 -7.43
CA ALA A 203 -24.32 -5.80 -7.60
C ALA A 203 -24.10 -6.19 -9.08
N ARG A 204 -25.17 -6.25 -9.88
CA ARG A 204 -25.07 -6.56 -11.33
C ARG A 204 -24.29 -5.53 -12.14
N ARG A 205 -23.98 -4.36 -11.57
CA ARG A 205 -23.12 -3.35 -12.23
C ARG A 205 -21.64 -3.73 -12.22
N PHE A 206 -21.27 -4.71 -11.42
CA PHE A 206 -19.89 -5.14 -11.21
C PHE A 206 -19.66 -6.55 -11.73
N PRO A 207 -18.43 -6.89 -12.16
CA PRO A 207 -18.09 -8.27 -12.51
C PRO A 207 -18.28 -9.19 -11.30
N THR A 208 -18.88 -10.36 -11.52
CA THR A 208 -19.17 -11.32 -10.43
C THR A 208 -17.91 -11.71 -9.64
N GLY A 209 -16.78 -11.90 -10.32
CA GLY A 209 -15.50 -12.25 -9.70
C GLY A 209 -14.96 -11.21 -8.71
N SER A 210 -15.37 -9.94 -8.84
CA SER A 210 -14.91 -8.88 -7.92
C SER A 210 -15.52 -8.96 -6.52
N PHE A 211 -16.55 -9.79 -6.33
CA PHE A 211 -17.19 -10.00 -5.03
C PHE A 211 -16.59 -11.15 -4.21
N VAL A 212 -15.73 -11.98 -4.78
CA VAL A 212 -15.21 -13.19 -4.12
C VAL A 212 -14.61 -12.92 -2.74
N SER A 213 -13.90 -11.79 -2.59
CA SER A 213 -13.28 -11.40 -1.32
C SER A 213 -14.26 -10.81 -0.30
N TYR A 214 -15.53 -10.62 -0.65
CA TYR A 214 -16.52 -9.91 0.17
C TYR A 214 -17.66 -10.81 0.65
N VAL A 215 -17.57 -12.11 0.33
CA VAL A 215 -18.53 -13.12 0.75
C VAL A 215 -18.05 -13.80 2.04
N TYR A 216 -18.92 -13.88 3.03
CA TYR A 216 -18.70 -14.66 4.25
C TYR A 216 -20.03 -15.23 4.74
N ASN A 217 -20.08 -16.54 5.06
CA ASN A 217 -21.28 -17.24 5.53
C ASN A 217 -22.55 -16.88 4.73
N GLU A 218 -22.47 -16.96 3.41
CA GLU A 218 -23.56 -16.65 2.45
C GLU A 218 -23.99 -15.17 2.40
N GLY A 219 -23.44 -14.29 3.25
CA GLY A 219 -23.69 -12.85 3.25
C GLY A 219 -22.72 -12.09 2.36
N MET A 220 -23.09 -10.88 1.99
CA MET A 220 -22.31 -9.94 1.16
C MET A 220 -21.99 -8.68 1.97
N TYR A 221 -20.69 -8.43 2.22
CA TYR A 221 -20.27 -7.43 3.20
C TYR A 221 -19.56 -6.22 2.62
N ALA A 222 -19.35 -6.18 1.31
CA ALA A 222 -18.85 -4.99 0.64
C ALA A 222 -19.25 -4.96 -0.84
N ILE A 223 -19.08 -3.80 -1.45
CA ILE A 223 -19.21 -3.56 -2.89
C ILE A 223 -17.82 -3.14 -3.42
N PRO A 224 -17.36 -3.66 -4.57
CA PRO A 224 -16.12 -3.23 -5.20
C PRO A 224 -16.14 -1.74 -5.50
N GLU A 225 -15.10 -1.01 -5.10
CA GLU A 225 -14.93 0.40 -5.43
C GLU A 225 -14.05 0.57 -6.66
N THR A 226 -12.93 -0.16 -6.66
CA THR A 226 -11.94 -0.13 -7.74
C THR A 226 -11.58 -1.55 -8.16
N THR A 227 -11.21 -1.69 -9.43
CA THR A 227 -10.66 -2.94 -9.96
C THR A 227 -9.28 -2.64 -10.51
N ASP A 228 -8.28 -3.39 -10.05
CA ASP A 228 -6.93 -3.36 -10.58
C ASP A 228 -6.49 -4.75 -11.01
N PHE A 229 -5.57 -4.81 -11.96
CA PHE A 229 -4.98 -6.06 -12.44
C PHE A 229 -3.57 -5.81 -12.97
N ASN A 230 -2.75 -6.84 -12.92
CA ASN A 230 -1.43 -6.80 -13.52
C ASN A 230 -1.51 -7.17 -15.00
N ALA A 231 -0.76 -6.43 -15.81
CA ALA A 231 -0.61 -6.68 -17.24
C ALA A 231 0.85 -6.63 -17.65
N VAL A 232 1.16 -7.33 -18.74
CA VAL A 232 2.45 -7.16 -19.42
C VAL A 232 2.38 -5.89 -20.26
N VAL A 233 3.25 -4.93 -19.94
CA VAL A 233 3.45 -3.74 -20.77
C VAL A 233 4.79 -3.83 -21.45
N TYR A 234 4.91 -3.37 -22.70
CA TYR A 234 6.17 -3.38 -23.43
C TYR A 234 6.31 -2.20 -24.38
N ARG A 235 7.55 -1.83 -24.69
CA ARG A 235 7.94 -0.79 -25.63
C ARG A 235 7.94 -1.37 -27.04
N THR A 236 6.94 -1.05 -27.83
CA THR A 236 6.79 -1.51 -29.22
C THR A 236 7.95 -1.07 -30.10
N ASP A 237 8.41 0.16 -29.96
CA ASP A 237 9.54 0.72 -30.69
C ASP A 237 10.86 -0.04 -30.44
N ILE A 238 11.12 -0.46 -29.20
CA ILE A 238 12.31 -1.26 -28.87
C ILE A 238 12.18 -2.69 -29.39
N PHE A 239 10.99 -3.29 -29.27
CA PHE A 239 10.75 -4.63 -29.75
C PHE A 239 10.87 -4.72 -31.26
N ASP A 240 10.32 -3.75 -31.99
CA ASP A 240 10.46 -3.65 -33.45
C ASP A 240 11.93 -3.48 -33.86
N GLN A 241 12.69 -2.61 -33.18
CA GLN A 241 14.10 -2.40 -33.43
C GLN A 241 14.95 -3.67 -33.23
N LEU A 242 14.59 -4.49 -32.22
CA LEU A 242 15.29 -5.72 -31.89
C LEU A 242 14.76 -6.94 -32.66
N GLY A 243 13.68 -6.77 -33.44
CA GLY A 243 13.01 -7.87 -34.16
C GLY A 243 12.34 -8.86 -33.21
N LEU A 244 11.94 -8.43 -32.03
CA LEU A 244 11.27 -9.25 -31.01
C LEU A 244 9.75 -9.15 -31.12
N LYS A 245 9.08 -10.20 -30.63
CA LYS A 245 7.62 -10.20 -30.39
C LYS A 245 7.34 -10.19 -28.90
N CYS A 246 6.21 -9.60 -28.50
CA CYS A 246 5.75 -9.68 -27.13
C CYS A 246 5.51 -11.14 -26.74
N PRO A 247 6.13 -11.64 -25.66
CA PRO A 247 5.96 -13.03 -25.24
C PRO A 247 4.54 -13.24 -24.67
N SER A 248 3.94 -14.37 -24.99
CA SER A 248 2.66 -14.83 -24.45
C SER A 248 2.81 -15.88 -23.36
N THR A 249 4.01 -16.43 -23.22
CA THR A 249 4.34 -17.48 -22.25
C THR A 249 5.68 -17.19 -21.56
N TRP A 250 5.88 -17.81 -20.40
CA TRP A 250 7.15 -17.71 -19.69
C TRP A 250 8.34 -18.29 -20.49
N ASN A 251 8.11 -19.33 -21.28
CA ASN A 251 9.16 -19.89 -22.16
C ASN A 251 9.54 -18.89 -23.25
N GLU A 252 8.58 -18.27 -23.90
CA GLU A 252 8.85 -17.23 -24.90
C GLU A 252 9.56 -16.01 -24.29
N LEU A 253 9.22 -15.65 -23.04
CA LEU A 253 9.95 -14.62 -22.30
C LEU A 253 11.41 -15.04 -22.11
N ILE A 254 11.66 -16.26 -21.63
CA ILE A 254 13.01 -16.79 -21.40
C ILE A 254 13.81 -16.79 -22.71
N ASP A 255 13.18 -17.12 -23.82
CA ASP A 255 13.82 -17.16 -25.14
C ASP A 255 14.29 -15.78 -25.62
N ILE A 256 13.58 -14.70 -25.28
CA ILE A 256 13.95 -13.33 -25.67
C ILE A 256 14.94 -12.65 -24.70
N LEU A 257 15.05 -13.11 -23.43
CA LEU A 257 15.93 -12.51 -22.44
C LEU A 257 17.39 -12.37 -22.90
N PRO A 258 18.02 -13.38 -23.52
CA PRO A 258 19.41 -13.23 -23.99
C PRO A 258 19.58 -12.09 -25.00
N THR A 259 18.56 -11.85 -25.83
CA THR A 259 18.60 -10.72 -26.77
C THR A 259 18.47 -9.39 -26.05
N LEU A 260 17.53 -9.27 -25.13
CA LEU A 260 17.36 -8.04 -24.32
C LEU A 260 18.64 -7.73 -23.54
N GLN A 261 19.20 -8.72 -22.82
CA GLN A 261 20.36 -8.56 -21.98
C GLN A 261 21.64 -8.22 -22.75
N ARG A 262 21.81 -8.72 -23.99
CA ARG A 262 22.89 -8.32 -24.88
C ARG A 262 22.92 -6.80 -25.15
N TYR A 263 21.75 -6.17 -25.14
CA TYR A 263 21.62 -4.72 -25.33
C TYR A 263 21.45 -3.95 -24.02
N GLY A 264 21.82 -4.55 -22.86
CA GLY A 264 21.72 -3.93 -21.55
C GLY A 264 20.28 -3.66 -21.12
N LYS A 265 19.33 -4.50 -21.57
CA LYS A 265 17.92 -4.41 -21.26
C LYS A 265 17.47 -5.66 -20.50
N ASN A 266 16.37 -5.56 -19.76
CA ASN A 266 15.86 -6.69 -19.01
C ASN A 266 14.32 -6.69 -18.96
N PHE A 267 13.77 -7.73 -18.34
CA PHE A 267 12.35 -7.84 -18.02
C PHE A 267 12.12 -7.45 -16.55
N TYR A 268 11.04 -6.74 -16.30
CA TYR A 268 10.64 -6.38 -14.94
C TYR A 268 9.55 -7.30 -14.38
N HIS A 269 9.87 -7.98 -13.30
CA HIS A 269 8.91 -8.69 -12.46
C HIS A 269 9.01 -8.13 -11.05
N ASN A 270 7.95 -7.48 -10.58
CA ASN A 270 7.92 -6.82 -9.29
C ASN A 270 7.80 -7.85 -8.15
N ILE A 271 8.93 -8.32 -7.63
CA ILE A 271 8.98 -9.12 -6.41
C ILE A 271 9.62 -8.36 -5.25
N SER A 272 10.02 -7.10 -5.48
CA SER A 272 10.70 -6.35 -4.44
C SER A 272 9.79 -6.17 -3.22
N ALA A 273 10.40 -6.26 -2.06
CA ALA A 273 9.81 -5.99 -0.76
C ALA A 273 9.41 -4.51 -0.65
N GLY A 274 8.31 -4.15 -1.30
CA GLY A 274 7.59 -2.96 -0.86
C GLY A 274 7.01 -3.24 0.52
N VAL A 275 6.70 -2.20 1.27
CA VAL A 275 6.17 -2.19 2.64
C VAL A 275 4.90 -3.05 2.83
N SER A 276 4.29 -3.53 1.75
CA SER A 276 3.06 -4.31 1.75
C SER A 276 3.34 -5.77 1.40
N GLY A 277 3.23 -6.67 2.36
CA GLY A 277 3.30 -8.12 2.16
C GLY A 277 2.34 -8.69 1.12
N TYR A 278 1.28 -7.94 0.76
CA TYR A 278 0.32 -8.32 -0.28
C TYR A 278 0.88 -8.26 -1.70
N LYS A 279 1.79 -7.36 -2.00
CA LYS A 279 2.45 -7.31 -3.31
C LYS A 279 3.18 -8.63 -3.61
N TRP A 280 3.75 -9.25 -2.60
CA TRP A 280 4.37 -10.56 -2.74
C TRP A 280 3.39 -11.65 -3.13
N PHE A 281 2.24 -11.69 -2.49
CA PHE A 281 1.21 -12.66 -2.79
C PHE A 281 0.71 -12.51 -4.23
N TYR A 282 0.38 -11.31 -4.66
CA TYR A 282 -0.08 -11.03 -6.03
C TYR A 282 0.98 -11.26 -7.11
N GLN A 283 2.25 -11.30 -6.76
CA GLN A 283 3.34 -11.55 -7.69
C GLN A 283 3.84 -13.01 -7.67
N THR A 284 3.60 -13.73 -6.59
CA THR A 284 4.04 -15.12 -6.42
C THR A 284 2.93 -16.13 -6.66
N SER A 285 1.71 -15.87 -6.19
CA SER A 285 0.57 -16.79 -6.33
C SER A 285 0.23 -17.11 -7.80
N PRO A 286 0.27 -16.17 -8.77
CA PRO A 286 0.04 -16.50 -10.17
C PRO A 286 0.99 -17.57 -10.71
N MET A 287 2.26 -17.58 -10.27
CA MET A 287 3.24 -18.57 -10.70
C MET A 287 2.84 -19.99 -10.26
N MET A 288 2.28 -20.13 -9.06
CA MET A 288 1.76 -21.42 -8.58
C MET A 288 0.49 -21.80 -9.33
N LEU A 289 -0.48 -20.89 -9.41
CA LEU A 289 -1.79 -21.14 -10.03
C LEU A 289 -1.68 -21.46 -11.53
N GLN A 290 -0.80 -20.77 -12.27
CA GLN A 290 -0.53 -21.03 -13.70
C GLN A 290 0.08 -22.43 -13.94
N ASN A 291 0.68 -23.04 -12.91
CA ASN A 291 1.17 -24.41 -12.95
C ASN A 291 0.19 -25.43 -12.38
N ASN A 292 -1.09 -25.08 -12.21
CA ASN A 292 -2.12 -25.88 -11.55
C ASN A 292 -1.74 -26.25 -10.09
N GLY A 293 -1.02 -25.38 -9.41
CA GLY A 293 -0.81 -25.47 -7.97
C GLY A 293 -1.98 -24.84 -7.24
N GLU A 294 -2.22 -25.28 -6.04
CA GLU A 294 -3.23 -24.75 -5.13
C GLU A 294 -2.57 -24.12 -3.92
N LEU A 295 -3.16 -23.07 -3.37
CA LEU A 295 -2.66 -22.43 -2.15
C LEU A 295 -3.05 -23.24 -0.91
N TYR A 296 -4.24 -23.81 -0.97
CA TYR A 296 -4.80 -24.71 0.05
C TYR A 296 -5.71 -25.72 -0.63
N THR A 297 -5.92 -26.83 0.02
CA THR A 297 -6.88 -27.86 -0.35
C THR A 297 -7.87 -28.08 0.78
N GLN A 298 -9.08 -28.50 0.47
CA GLN A 298 -10.10 -28.84 1.46
C GLN A 298 -10.56 -30.28 1.21
N ASP A 299 -10.58 -31.08 2.27
CA ASP A 299 -11.08 -32.45 2.18
C ASP A 299 -12.61 -32.51 2.27
N GLU A 300 -13.17 -33.72 2.13
CA GLU A 300 -14.62 -33.97 2.19
C GLU A 300 -15.25 -33.61 3.55
N ASN A 301 -14.44 -33.48 4.60
CA ASN A 301 -14.87 -33.12 5.94
C ASN A 301 -14.72 -31.61 6.21
N GLY A 302 -14.28 -30.86 5.22
CA GLY A 302 -14.04 -29.42 5.35
C GLY A 302 -12.70 -29.04 5.97
N LEU A 303 -11.79 -30.02 6.23
CA LEU A 303 -10.47 -29.73 6.76
C LEU A 303 -9.60 -29.08 5.69
N VAL A 304 -9.14 -27.87 5.99
CA VAL A 304 -8.26 -27.11 5.11
C VAL A 304 -6.80 -27.45 5.41
N THR A 305 -6.06 -27.78 4.38
CA THR A 305 -4.62 -28.04 4.43
C THR A 305 -3.87 -27.20 3.41
N THR A 306 -2.57 -27.01 3.62
CA THR A 306 -1.74 -26.27 2.65
C THR A 306 -1.60 -27.04 1.34
N GLY A 307 -1.66 -26.33 0.20
CA GLY A 307 -1.38 -26.86 -1.15
C GLY A 307 -0.08 -26.32 -1.74
N ILE A 308 0.60 -25.38 -1.03
CA ILE A 308 1.80 -24.71 -1.55
C ILE A 308 3.02 -25.65 -1.66
N ASP A 309 3.02 -26.76 -0.98
CA ASP A 309 4.06 -27.81 -1.06
C ASP A 309 3.77 -28.85 -2.14
N SER A 310 2.65 -28.73 -2.86
CA SER A 310 2.35 -29.61 -3.99
C SER A 310 3.40 -29.48 -5.09
N LYS A 311 3.65 -30.58 -5.82
CA LYS A 311 4.61 -30.60 -6.93
C LYS A 311 4.37 -29.48 -7.95
N ASN A 312 3.12 -29.16 -8.21
CA ASN A 312 2.72 -28.11 -9.16
C ASN A 312 3.00 -26.71 -8.63
N ALA A 313 2.66 -26.44 -7.36
CA ALA A 313 2.96 -25.17 -6.72
C ALA A 313 4.48 -24.93 -6.64
N VAL A 314 5.23 -25.95 -6.19
CA VAL A 314 6.70 -25.89 -6.12
C VAL A 314 7.33 -25.64 -7.50
N LYS A 315 6.79 -26.26 -8.57
CA LYS A 315 7.25 -26.02 -9.94
C LYS A 315 7.09 -24.53 -10.34
N GLY A 316 5.95 -23.92 -9.99
CA GLY A 316 5.72 -22.50 -10.25
C GLY A 316 6.68 -21.60 -9.50
N LEU A 317 6.90 -21.87 -8.20
CA LEU A 317 7.85 -21.13 -7.38
C LEU A 317 9.31 -21.34 -7.84
N GLN A 318 9.65 -22.53 -8.33
CA GLN A 318 10.96 -22.81 -8.90
C GLN A 318 11.19 -21.98 -10.18
N LEU A 319 10.19 -21.89 -11.06
CA LEU A 319 10.28 -21.03 -12.23
C LEU A 319 10.51 -19.57 -11.82
N LEU A 320 9.78 -19.07 -10.82
CA LEU A 320 9.98 -17.73 -10.30
C LEU A 320 11.41 -17.52 -9.80
N GLY A 321 11.92 -18.45 -8.98
CA GLY A 321 13.30 -18.41 -8.49
C GLY A 321 14.33 -18.45 -9.64
N ASP A 322 14.10 -19.28 -10.65
CA ASP A 322 14.96 -19.42 -11.82
C ASP A 322 15.04 -18.12 -12.64
N LEU A 323 13.95 -17.34 -12.73
CA LEU A 323 13.96 -16.05 -13.43
C LEU A 323 15.02 -15.10 -12.85
N PHE A 324 15.20 -15.10 -11.53
CA PHE A 324 16.19 -14.24 -10.87
C PHE A 324 17.58 -14.88 -10.78
N THR A 325 17.66 -16.18 -10.52
CA THR A 325 18.93 -16.86 -10.26
C THR A 325 19.62 -17.37 -11.52
N LYS A 326 18.87 -17.83 -12.52
CA LYS A 326 19.41 -18.36 -13.77
C LYS A 326 19.33 -17.35 -14.91
N TYR A 327 18.24 -16.60 -14.99
CA TYR A 327 17.99 -15.68 -16.10
C TYR A 327 18.28 -14.23 -15.75
N SER A 328 18.84 -13.98 -14.57
CA SER A 328 19.39 -12.69 -14.14
C SER A 328 18.42 -11.51 -14.27
N LEU A 329 17.16 -11.73 -13.87
CA LEU A 329 16.26 -10.60 -13.69
C LEU A 329 16.72 -9.72 -12.53
N ASP A 330 16.44 -8.41 -12.63
CA ASP A 330 16.82 -7.46 -11.59
C ASP A 330 15.97 -7.70 -10.32
N THR A 331 16.63 -7.92 -9.20
CA THR A 331 15.98 -8.16 -7.91
C THR A 331 15.49 -6.88 -7.23
N SER A 332 16.05 -5.73 -7.61
CA SER A 332 15.69 -4.43 -7.07
C SER A 332 15.62 -3.41 -8.19
N VAL A 333 14.44 -2.86 -8.39
CA VAL A 333 14.19 -1.77 -9.35
C VAL A 333 13.53 -0.62 -8.59
N GLN A 334 14.25 0.46 -8.40
CA GLN A 334 13.77 1.60 -7.62
C GLN A 334 12.58 2.32 -8.27
N ASN A 335 12.61 2.43 -9.60
CA ASN A 335 11.56 3.11 -10.34
C ASN A 335 11.42 2.48 -11.73
N PHE A 336 10.37 1.67 -11.90
CA PHE A 336 10.08 1.01 -13.16
C PHE A 336 9.79 2.02 -14.28
N PHE A 337 9.04 3.10 -14.02
CA PHE A 337 8.68 4.10 -15.04
C PHE A 337 9.90 4.74 -15.68
N ASN A 338 10.86 5.17 -14.86
CA ASN A 338 12.10 5.71 -15.37
C ASN A 338 12.86 4.66 -16.17
N SER A 339 12.94 3.43 -15.67
CA SER A 339 13.60 2.33 -16.38
C SER A 339 12.91 1.99 -17.70
N PHE A 340 11.58 2.02 -17.74
CA PHE A 340 10.78 1.83 -18.94
C PHE A 340 10.95 3.00 -19.92
N ARG A 341 10.88 4.24 -19.44
CA ARG A 341 11.09 5.46 -20.24
C ARG A 341 12.46 5.48 -20.88
N TYR A 342 13.51 5.14 -20.12
CA TYR A 342 14.90 5.09 -20.60
C TYR A 342 15.26 3.75 -21.27
N SER A 343 14.30 2.87 -21.46
CA SER A 343 14.46 1.62 -22.20
C SER A 343 15.42 0.59 -21.60
N THR A 344 15.74 0.70 -20.33
CA THR A 344 16.53 -0.33 -19.62
C THR A 344 15.66 -1.53 -19.25
N LEU A 345 14.38 -1.30 -18.94
CA LEU A 345 13.37 -2.32 -18.72
C LEU A 345 12.20 -2.13 -19.70
N PRO A 346 12.37 -2.49 -21.00
CA PRO A 346 11.39 -2.21 -22.04
C PRO A 346 10.17 -3.12 -21.99
N ILE A 347 10.10 -4.06 -21.09
CA ILE A 347 8.98 -4.96 -20.86
C ILE A 347 8.88 -5.31 -19.37
N GLY A 348 7.67 -5.42 -18.83
CA GLY A 348 7.46 -5.81 -17.44
C GLY A 348 6.01 -6.13 -17.12
N ILE A 349 5.80 -6.75 -15.94
CA ILE A 349 4.47 -6.95 -15.35
C ILE A 349 4.25 -5.84 -14.33
N VAL A 350 3.22 -5.05 -14.55
CA VAL A 350 2.86 -3.88 -13.73
C VAL A 350 1.35 -3.80 -13.51
N GLY A 351 0.92 -3.05 -12.50
CA GLY A 351 -0.49 -2.71 -12.33
C GLY A 351 -0.99 -1.75 -13.42
N MET A 352 -2.29 -1.71 -13.65
CA MET A 352 -2.87 -0.77 -14.62
C MET A 352 -2.69 0.69 -14.21
N GLU A 353 -2.60 0.98 -12.92
CA GLU A 353 -2.26 2.32 -12.42
C GLU A 353 -0.93 2.81 -12.99
N ASP A 354 0.01 1.90 -13.14
CA ASP A 354 1.33 2.16 -13.68
C ASP A 354 1.32 2.50 -15.18
N TYR A 355 0.32 2.07 -15.92
CA TYR A 355 0.20 2.36 -17.34
C TYR A 355 -0.29 3.78 -17.65
N THR A 356 -0.99 4.40 -16.70
CA THR A 356 -1.60 5.74 -16.87
C THR A 356 -0.66 6.89 -16.47
N LEU A 357 0.49 6.60 -15.90
CA LEU A 357 1.53 7.54 -15.47
C LEU A 357 2.67 7.64 -16.49
#